data_40cc1f777b25369fb65ae86c3f36a3a9
#
_entry.id   40cc1f777b25369fb65ae86c3f36a3a9
#
_cell.length_a   1.000
_cell.length_b   1.000
_cell.length_c   1.000
_cell.angle_alpha   90.00
_cell.angle_beta   90.00
_cell.angle_gamma   90.00
#
_symmetry.space_group_name_H-M   'P 1'
#
loop_
_entity.id
_entity.type
_entity.pdbx_description
1 polymer ?
#
loop_
_entity_poly.entity_id
_entity_poly.type
_entity_poly.pdbx_seq_one_letter_code
_entity_poly.pdbx_strand_id
1 'polypeptide(L)'
;MMRTNVIRKVIGMVKGLLPFYLFVLLPLSAQAGDYNIVPLPQSIALQKGEPFTLDATVQILAPSALQQEAEFLQSCLRDMVGLDFPVVQKRAKKVRYIELAVSPKVTSKEGYVLTVGSKGVTLQGGSAAGVFYGIQTLRKSFANTSPASLLQMFQLPAAVITDTPRFSWRGMHLDCSRHFFSVEFVKKFIDLLALHNMNIFHWHITDDQGWRIEIKKWPKLMEVGSHRTGTIIGTNSDIDDQIPYGGYYTQAEAREIVAYAAARHITVVPEIDMPGHMLAALASYPELGCTGGPYQVGHYWGVYKDVLCVGNPKVYQFVEDVLTEIMDIFPSEVIHIGGDETPTEKWEACPKCQGIKEKQAHFTKRVFDFLTSKGRRALGWDEILDGSPQDAMIMSWRGTAPGAKAAEAGHDVIMAPTTHCYLDYQQVEDVLFEPSRCGGFIPIEKVYSLDPAPDSLSVEARQHILGTQANLWSEYMTNEAMVEYQALPRMTALAEVQWTMPERKNFDDFKQRLGEFTKYLEYLHYTYCKHLWPERQIPNRWQF
;
A
#
# COMPACT_ATOMS: atom_id res chain seq x y z
N MET A 1 -58.12 20.47 49.94
CA MET A 1 -57.92 19.98 51.33
C MET A 1 -56.47 19.54 51.50
N MET A 2 -55.78 20.23 52.40
CA MET A 2 -54.55 19.80 53.14
C MET A 2 -53.40 19.29 52.25
N ARG A 3 -52.19 19.82 52.21
CA ARG A 3 -51.39 20.51 53.26
C ARG A 3 -50.31 21.37 52.63
N THR A 4 -50.43 22.64 52.75
CA THR A 4 -49.32 23.57 52.82
C THR A 4 -48.82 23.57 54.25
N ASN A 5 -47.48 23.54 54.44
CA ASN A 5 -46.70 23.92 55.65
C ASN A 5 -45.68 22.83 56.03
N VAL A 6 -44.49 22.91 55.48
CA VAL A 6 -43.20 22.65 56.17
C VAL A 6 -42.05 23.29 55.34
N ILE A 7 -42.05 24.55 55.13
CA ILE A 7 -40.86 25.31 54.71
C ILE A 7 -40.89 26.64 55.46
N ARG A 8 -40.58 26.62 56.74
CA ARG A 8 -40.16 27.81 57.49
C ARG A 8 -39.70 27.38 58.88
N LYS A 9 -38.46 26.87 59.00
CA LYS A 9 -37.64 26.90 60.22
C LYS A 9 -36.37 26.09 59.98
N VAL A 10 -35.37 26.65 59.37
CA VAL A 10 -33.95 26.48 59.63
C VAL A 10 -33.19 27.57 58.84
N ILE A 11 -33.39 28.80 59.23
CA ILE A 11 -32.45 29.87 58.98
C ILE A 11 -32.05 30.41 60.33
N GLY A 12 -30.93 29.97 60.80
CA GLY A 12 -30.33 30.48 62.00
C GLY A 12 -29.16 29.58 62.46
N MET A 13 -27.97 30.15 62.40
CA MET A 13 -26.72 29.63 62.93
C MET A 13 -25.95 28.62 62.07
N VAL A 14 -25.11 29.10 61.18
CA VAL A 14 -23.66 28.82 61.19
C VAL A 14 -22.96 30.02 60.51
N LYS A 15 -22.59 31.01 61.27
CA LYS A 15 -21.46 31.92 60.96
C LYS A 15 -20.20 31.18 61.39
N GLY A 16 -19.32 30.86 60.45
CA GLY A 16 -17.99 30.37 60.81
C GLY A 16 -17.32 29.64 59.66
N LEU A 17 -16.32 30.30 59.02
CA LEU A 17 -15.21 29.71 58.29
C LEU A 17 -15.56 29.04 56.95
N LEU A 18 -15.67 29.83 55.89
CA LEU A 18 -15.32 29.40 54.53
C LEU A 18 -13.77 29.42 54.42
N PRO A 19 -13.12 28.31 54.17
CA PRO A 19 -11.75 28.36 53.69
C PRO A 19 -11.80 28.82 52.21
N PHE A 20 -11.14 29.92 51.94
CA PHE A 20 -10.82 30.38 50.58
C PHE A 20 -9.91 29.29 49.98
N TYR A 21 -10.49 28.37 49.21
CA TYR A 21 -9.71 27.57 48.29
C TYR A 21 -9.25 28.50 47.18
N LEU A 22 -8.02 28.96 47.32
CA LEU A 22 -7.26 29.54 46.23
C LEU A 22 -7.06 28.43 45.19
N PHE A 23 -7.94 28.37 44.19
CA PHE A 23 -7.69 27.62 42.98
C PHE A 23 -6.48 28.28 42.32
N VAL A 24 -5.29 27.74 42.64
CA VAL A 24 -4.11 27.95 41.82
C VAL A 24 -4.44 27.27 40.51
N LEU A 25 -4.88 28.04 39.52
CA LEU A 25 -4.85 27.67 38.11
C LEU A 25 -3.37 27.48 37.75
N LEU A 26 -2.83 26.28 38.06
CA LEU A 26 -1.65 25.86 37.39
C LEU A 26 -1.99 25.88 35.90
N PRO A 27 -1.21 26.56 35.06
CA PRO A 27 -1.38 26.42 33.63
C PRO A 27 -1.17 24.93 33.36
N LEU A 28 -2.23 24.20 32.93
CA LEU A 28 -2.04 22.96 32.23
C LEU A 28 -1.21 23.34 30.98
N SER A 29 0.10 23.21 31.09
CA SER A 29 0.94 23.18 29.92
C SER A 29 0.45 21.96 29.12
N ALA A 30 -0.26 22.20 28.04
CA ALA A 30 -0.57 21.17 27.08
C ALA A 30 0.78 20.51 26.72
N GLN A 31 0.93 19.25 27.07
CA GLN A 31 2.15 18.53 26.78
C GLN A 31 2.22 18.40 25.27
N ALA A 32 3.27 18.95 24.68
CA ALA A 32 3.49 18.81 23.24
C ALA A 32 3.57 17.32 22.90
N GLY A 33 2.88 16.89 21.84
CA GLY A 33 2.89 15.49 21.42
C GLY A 33 4.30 15.01 21.09
N ASP A 34 4.51 13.72 21.27
CA ASP A 34 5.77 13.09 20.87
C ASP A 34 5.75 12.73 19.37
N TYR A 35 6.93 12.66 18.75
CA TYR A 35 7.09 12.24 17.35
C TYR A 35 6.98 10.70 17.22
N ASN A 36 5.80 10.15 17.49
CA ASN A 36 5.51 8.71 17.35
C ASN A 36 5.18 8.36 15.89
N ILE A 37 6.18 8.45 15.02
CA ILE A 37 6.01 8.34 13.57
C ILE A 37 6.25 6.91 13.12
N VAL A 38 5.43 6.43 12.18
CA VAL A 38 5.63 5.17 11.45
C VAL A 38 5.54 5.44 9.94
N PRO A 39 6.50 4.99 9.12
CA PRO A 39 7.78 4.38 9.50
C PRO A 39 8.68 5.34 10.28
N LEU A 40 9.62 4.78 11.07
CA LEU A 40 10.54 5.57 11.89
C LEU A 40 11.56 6.30 11.02
N PRO A 41 11.67 7.64 11.11
CA PRO A 41 12.70 8.41 10.40
C PRO A 41 14.12 8.06 10.82
N GLN A 42 15.09 8.35 9.95
CA GLN A 42 16.52 8.10 10.22
C GLN A 42 17.06 8.88 11.42
N SER A 43 16.56 10.09 11.66
CA SER A 43 16.95 10.89 12.81
C SER A 43 15.81 11.81 13.26
N ILE A 44 15.57 11.84 14.57
CA ILE A 44 14.70 12.83 15.22
C ILE A 44 15.50 13.47 16.34
N ALA A 45 15.90 14.73 16.15
CA ALA A 45 16.67 15.49 17.12
C ALA A 45 15.79 16.59 17.74
N LEU A 46 15.27 16.32 18.94
CA LEU A 46 14.52 17.33 19.70
C LEU A 46 15.41 18.54 20.00
N GLN A 47 14.84 19.73 19.90
CA GLN A 47 15.52 20.99 20.13
C GLN A 47 14.93 21.69 21.36
N LYS A 48 15.76 22.49 22.03
CA LYS A 48 15.28 23.38 23.09
C LYS A 48 14.49 24.53 22.46
N GLY A 49 13.31 24.84 22.97
CA GLY A 49 12.50 25.96 22.49
C GLY A 49 11.01 25.72 22.70
N GLU A 50 10.22 26.74 22.44
CA GLU A 50 8.77 26.65 22.47
C GLU A 50 8.26 25.81 21.27
N PRO A 51 7.20 25.04 21.44
CA PRO A 51 6.62 24.24 20.37
C PRO A 51 6.05 25.11 19.25
N PHE A 52 5.95 24.54 18.06
CA PHE A 52 5.14 25.11 16.99
C PHE A 52 3.67 24.83 17.26
N THR A 53 2.83 25.86 17.19
CA THR A 53 1.38 25.74 17.30
C THR A 53 0.74 25.95 15.95
N LEU A 54 -0.07 25.02 15.49
CA LEU A 54 -0.87 25.11 14.28
C LEU A 54 -2.19 25.81 14.62
N ASP A 55 -2.37 27.03 14.11
CA ASP A 55 -3.58 27.84 14.28
C ASP A 55 -3.92 28.60 12.99
N ALA A 56 -5.05 29.31 12.98
CA ALA A 56 -5.56 30.04 11.82
C ALA A 56 -4.63 31.14 11.26
N THR A 57 -3.53 31.49 11.94
CA THR A 57 -2.53 32.47 11.45
C THR A 57 -1.43 31.84 10.59
N VAL A 58 -1.38 30.52 10.52
CA VAL A 58 -0.38 29.78 9.74
C VAL A 58 -0.76 29.74 8.27
N GLN A 59 0.21 29.89 7.39
CA GLN A 59 0.06 29.75 5.94
C GLN A 59 1.07 28.73 5.42
N ILE A 60 0.76 28.11 4.29
CA ILE A 60 1.67 27.23 3.56
C ILE A 60 2.41 28.06 2.53
N LEU A 61 3.72 28.16 2.67
CA LEU A 61 4.57 28.87 1.72
C LEU A 61 5.23 27.86 0.79
N ALA A 62 4.90 27.91 -0.49
CA ALA A 62 5.46 27.00 -1.48
C ALA A 62 5.73 27.71 -2.83
N PRO A 63 6.81 27.37 -3.54
CA PRO A 63 6.99 27.80 -4.91
C PRO A 63 5.98 27.09 -5.83
N SER A 64 5.68 27.67 -7.00
CA SER A 64 4.73 27.09 -7.95
C SER A 64 5.06 25.65 -8.37
N ALA A 65 6.35 25.29 -8.38
CA ALA A 65 6.80 23.92 -8.68
C ALA A 65 6.38 22.86 -7.61
N LEU A 66 5.94 23.30 -6.43
CA LEU A 66 5.46 22.45 -5.34
C LEU A 66 3.98 22.73 -5.01
N GLN A 67 3.23 23.27 -5.97
CA GLN A 67 1.82 23.61 -5.77
C GLN A 67 0.99 22.37 -5.39
N GLN A 68 1.24 21.24 -6.05
CA GLN A 68 0.53 19.98 -5.80
C GLN A 68 0.76 19.45 -4.38
N GLU A 69 2.03 19.46 -3.92
CA GLU A 69 2.39 19.05 -2.56
C GLU A 69 1.80 20.00 -1.51
N ALA A 70 1.77 21.30 -1.81
CA ALA A 70 1.19 22.29 -0.92
C ALA A 70 -0.33 22.14 -0.80
N GLU A 71 -1.04 21.88 -1.88
CA GLU A 71 -2.47 21.60 -1.89
C GLU A 71 -2.81 20.28 -1.18
N PHE A 72 -1.96 19.25 -1.36
CA PHE A 72 -2.08 18.00 -0.60
C PHE A 72 -1.93 18.24 0.91
N LEU A 73 -0.91 18.99 1.33
CA LEU A 73 -0.74 19.37 2.74
C LEU A 73 -1.94 20.18 3.25
N GLN A 74 -2.40 21.16 2.47
CA GLN A 74 -3.56 21.99 2.81
C GLN A 74 -4.80 21.12 3.08
N SER A 75 -5.09 20.16 2.18
CA SER A 75 -6.21 19.23 2.36
C SER A 75 -6.05 18.40 3.63
N CYS A 76 -4.88 17.81 3.87
CA CYS A 76 -4.63 17.00 5.07
C CYS A 76 -4.83 17.82 6.36
N LEU A 77 -4.35 19.05 6.40
CA LEU A 77 -4.47 19.91 7.59
C LEU A 77 -5.92 20.38 7.79
N ARG A 78 -6.60 20.74 6.71
CA ARG A 78 -8.02 21.12 6.77
C ARG A 78 -8.90 19.99 7.30
N ASP A 79 -8.71 18.78 6.78
CA ASP A 79 -9.47 17.60 7.23
C ASP A 79 -9.19 17.29 8.71
N MET A 80 -7.97 17.50 9.17
CA MET A 80 -7.55 17.21 10.54
C MET A 80 -7.98 18.26 11.56
N VAL A 81 -7.92 19.55 11.19
CA VAL A 81 -8.09 20.68 12.14
C VAL A 81 -9.39 21.44 11.90
N GLY A 82 -10.01 21.28 10.72
CA GLY A 82 -11.21 22.04 10.32
C GLY A 82 -10.94 23.51 9.96
N LEU A 83 -9.65 23.88 9.77
CA LEU A 83 -9.24 25.24 9.39
C LEU A 83 -8.65 25.23 7.98
N ASP A 84 -8.84 26.32 7.26
CA ASP A 84 -8.20 26.53 5.97
C ASP A 84 -6.83 27.21 6.15
N PHE A 85 -5.81 26.66 5.48
CA PHE A 85 -4.42 27.16 5.52
C PHE A 85 -4.04 27.66 4.12
N PRO A 86 -4.08 28.98 3.87
CA PRO A 86 -3.82 29.51 2.53
C PRO A 86 -2.43 29.11 1.98
N VAL A 87 -2.41 28.64 0.75
CA VAL A 87 -1.16 28.40 0.00
C VAL A 87 -0.73 29.71 -0.64
N VAL A 88 0.50 30.15 -0.33
CA VAL A 88 1.04 31.41 -0.82
C VAL A 88 2.46 31.23 -1.37
N GLN A 89 2.85 32.09 -2.32
CA GLN A 89 4.19 32.06 -2.94
C GLN A 89 5.14 33.12 -2.38
N LYS A 90 4.63 34.06 -1.60
CA LYS A 90 5.43 35.18 -1.05
C LYS A 90 5.19 35.34 0.45
N ARG A 91 6.27 35.62 1.17
CA ARG A 91 6.21 35.92 2.61
C ARG A 91 5.55 37.26 2.89
N ALA A 92 4.68 37.31 3.90
CA ALA A 92 4.17 38.52 4.52
C ALA A 92 4.80 38.73 5.90
N LYS A 93 4.81 39.98 6.39
CA LYS A 93 5.34 40.27 7.74
C LYS A 93 4.39 39.71 8.81
N LYS A 94 4.97 39.20 9.90
CA LYS A 94 4.24 38.71 11.08
C LYS A 94 3.34 37.48 10.82
N VAL A 95 3.60 36.70 9.77
CA VAL A 95 2.91 35.45 9.46
C VAL A 95 3.85 34.29 9.77
N ARG A 96 3.34 33.22 10.35
CA ARG A 96 4.04 31.95 10.53
C ARG A 96 3.79 31.06 9.34
N TYR A 97 4.79 30.28 8.95
CA TYR A 97 4.71 29.46 7.75
C TYR A 97 5.05 27.99 8.02
N ILE A 98 4.36 27.11 7.29
CA ILE A 98 4.90 25.81 6.89
C ILE A 98 5.48 26.04 5.50
N GLU A 99 6.81 26.08 5.39
CA GLU A 99 7.52 26.38 4.17
C GLU A 99 8.00 25.09 3.49
N LEU A 100 7.62 24.91 2.23
CA LEU A 100 8.04 23.80 1.39
C LEU A 100 9.08 24.26 0.39
N ALA A 101 10.18 23.50 0.26
CA ALA A 101 11.24 23.81 -0.68
C ALA A 101 11.97 22.55 -1.18
N VAL A 102 12.48 22.58 -2.41
CA VAL A 102 13.50 21.63 -2.87
C VAL A 102 14.87 22.21 -2.56
N SER A 103 15.78 21.40 -2.01
CA SER A 103 17.11 21.83 -1.60
C SER A 103 18.20 20.90 -2.15
N PRO A 104 19.21 21.42 -2.84
CA PRO A 104 20.32 20.61 -3.33
C PRO A 104 21.22 20.07 -2.19
N LYS A 105 21.01 20.53 -0.96
CA LYS A 105 21.70 20.00 0.23
C LYS A 105 21.15 18.64 0.66
N VAL A 106 19.94 18.30 0.26
CA VAL A 106 19.35 16.97 0.46
C VAL A 106 19.70 16.13 -0.78
N THR A 107 20.65 15.24 -0.64
CA THR A 107 21.23 14.49 -1.77
C THR A 107 20.34 13.36 -2.28
N SER A 108 19.54 12.73 -1.42
CA SER A 108 18.56 11.73 -1.83
C SER A 108 17.33 12.40 -2.43
N LYS A 109 16.91 11.98 -3.61
CA LYS A 109 15.69 12.52 -4.25
C LYS A 109 14.44 12.33 -3.38
N GLU A 110 14.36 11.23 -2.64
CA GLU A 110 13.25 10.91 -1.74
C GLU A 110 13.51 11.32 -0.28
N GLY A 111 14.71 11.84 0.01
CA GLY A 111 15.08 12.33 1.34
C GLY A 111 14.51 13.72 1.62
N TYR A 112 14.43 14.04 2.92
CA TYR A 112 14.00 15.37 3.39
C TYR A 112 14.66 15.76 4.73
N VAL A 113 14.61 17.06 5.01
CA VAL A 113 14.91 17.65 6.31
C VAL A 113 13.70 18.48 6.73
N LEU A 114 13.10 18.14 7.86
CA LEU A 114 11.97 18.83 8.48
C LEU A 114 12.47 19.53 9.74
N THR A 115 12.40 20.86 9.78
CA THR A 115 12.78 21.67 10.94
C THR A 115 11.51 22.31 11.53
N VAL A 116 11.24 22.02 12.79
CA VAL A 116 10.11 22.54 13.54
C VAL A 116 10.58 23.49 14.63
N GLY A 117 10.01 24.69 14.70
CA GLY A 117 10.26 25.65 15.75
C GLY A 117 9.10 26.62 15.91
N SER A 118 9.01 27.33 17.02
CA SER A 118 7.87 28.21 17.38
C SER A 118 7.52 29.25 16.30
N LYS A 119 8.48 29.65 15.47
CA LYS A 119 8.28 30.66 14.42
C LYS A 119 7.77 30.09 13.11
N GLY A 120 7.78 28.76 12.95
CA GLY A 120 7.33 28.07 11.74
C GLY A 120 7.97 26.69 11.56
N VAL A 121 7.58 26.07 10.47
CA VAL A 121 8.08 24.77 10.02
C VAL A 121 8.76 24.98 8.66
N THR A 122 9.91 24.37 8.45
CA THR A 122 10.60 24.34 7.15
C THR A 122 10.80 22.89 6.73
N LEU A 123 10.30 22.54 5.57
CA LEU A 123 10.44 21.23 4.96
C LEU A 123 11.24 21.35 3.66
N GLN A 124 12.41 20.73 3.64
CA GLN A 124 13.31 20.72 2.49
C GLN A 124 13.47 19.29 1.98
N GLY A 125 12.99 19.01 0.77
CA GLY A 125 13.18 17.72 0.10
C GLY A 125 14.31 17.77 -0.93
N GLY A 126 14.87 16.61 -1.28
CA GLY A 126 15.81 16.48 -2.40
C GLY A 126 15.11 16.59 -3.77
N SER A 127 13.80 16.37 -3.78
CA SER A 127 12.87 16.58 -4.91
C SER A 127 11.45 16.83 -4.37
N ALA A 128 10.46 16.98 -5.25
CA ALA A 128 9.04 17.04 -4.87
C ALA A 128 8.60 15.77 -4.10
N ALA A 129 9.10 14.58 -4.47
CA ALA A 129 8.84 13.34 -3.74
C ALA A 129 9.38 13.40 -2.30
N GLY A 130 10.60 13.90 -2.09
CA GLY A 130 11.15 14.10 -0.74
C GLY A 130 10.31 15.09 0.09
N VAL A 131 9.81 16.17 -0.51
CA VAL A 131 8.86 17.08 0.14
C VAL A 131 7.58 16.34 0.52
N PHE A 132 7.03 15.52 -0.37
CA PHE A 132 5.84 14.74 -0.11
C PHE A 132 6.00 13.78 1.08
N TYR A 133 7.12 13.06 1.19
CA TYR A 133 7.37 12.18 2.35
C TYR A 133 7.56 12.96 3.64
N GLY A 134 8.18 14.14 3.58
CA GLY A 134 8.23 15.05 4.72
C GLY A 134 6.85 15.56 5.15
N ILE A 135 5.93 15.78 4.20
CA ILE A 135 4.53 16.10 4.47
C ILE A 135 3.85 14.92 5.17
N GLN A 136 4.08 13.68 4.74
CA GLN A 136 3.54 12.50 5.44
C GLN A 136 4.03 12.43 6.89
N THR A 137 5.29 12.74 7.13
CA THR A 137 5.85 12.81 8.48
C THR A 137 5.19 13.91 9.31
N LEU A 138 5.06 15.12 8.77
CA LEU A 138 4.41 16.25 9.43
C LEU A 138 2.94 15.95 9.76
N ARG A 139 2.20 15.38 8.81
CA ARG A 139 0.81 14.95 8.97
C ARG A 139 0.65 13.94 10.11
N LYS A 140 1.47 12.90 10.14
CA LYS A 140 1.46 11.87 11.20
C LYS A 140 1.86 12.45 12.56
N SER A 141 2.77 13.41 12.58
CA SER A 141 3.16 14.11 13.82
C SER A 141 2.02 14.90 14.43
N PHE A 142 1.24 15.61 13.62
CA PHE A 142 0.05 16.32 14.11
C PHE A 142 -1.05 15.37 14.58
N ALA A 143 -1.23 14.23 13.90
CA ALA A 143 -2.21 13.23 14.29
C ALA A 143 -1.97 12.67 15.70
N ASN A 144 -0.70 12.56 16.12
CA ASN A 144 -0.32 12.09 17.45
C ASN A 144 -0.60 13.11 18.57
N THR A 145 -0.86 14.38 18.23
CA THR A 145 -1.26 15.40 19.20
C THR A 145 -2.77 15.40 19.48
N SER A 146 -3.45 14.35 19.08
CA SER A 146 -4.88 14.09 19.05
C SER A 146 -5.76 14.86 20.01
N PRO A 147 -6.90 15.36 19.55
CA PRO A 147 -7.85 16.09 20.36
C PRO A 147 -8.64 15.12 21.27
N ALA A 148 -8.21 14.97 22.49
CA ALA A 148 -9.12 14.53 23.56
C ALA A 148 -10.18 15.63 23.85
N SER A 149 -10.02 16.83 23.28
CA SER A 149 -11.01 17.90 23.31
C SER A 149 -10.83 18.85 22.12
N LEU A 150 -11.93 19.38 21.57
CA LEU A 150 -11.99 20.42 20.53
C LEU A 150 -11.25 21.74 20.87
N LEU A 151 -10.63 21.82 22.04
CA LEU A 151 -9.93 22.99 22.56
C LEU A 151 -8.41 22.83 22.63
N GLN A 152 -7.85 21.66 22.28
CA GLN A 152 -6.41 21.46 22.26
C GLN A 152 -5.81 21.98 20.96
N MET A 153 -4.96 22.99 21.08
CA MET A 153 -4.15 23.48 19.95
C MET A 153 -3.17 22.40 19.53
N PHE A 154 -3.10 22.10 18.23
CA PHE A 154 -2.12 21.19 17.67
C PHE A 154 -0.72 21.76 17.85
N GLN A 155 0.11 21.12 18.64
CA GLN A 155 1.46 21.57 18.97
C GLN A 155 2.49 20.50 18.62
N LEU A 156 3.59 20.91 18.02
CA LEU A 156 4.75 20.05 17.77
C LEU A 156 5.96 20.58 18.53
N PRO A 157 6.69 19.72 19.26
CA PRO A 157 7.96 20.08 19.88
C PRO A 157 8.97 20.62 18.84
N ALA A 158 9.84 21.53 19.26
CA ALA A 158 10.93 21.95 18.39
C ALA A 158 11.85 20.75 18.08
N ALA A 159 12.11 20.51 16.80
CA ALA A 159 12.88 19.35 16.35
C ALA A 159 13.52 19.58 14.97
N VAL A 160 14.56 18.79 14.69
CA VAL A 160 15.08 18.57 13.33
C VAL A 160 14.94 17.09 13.04
N ILE A 161 14.20 16.76 11.98
CA ILE A 161 14.04 15.39 11.49
C ILE A 161 14.75 15.30 10.14
N THR A 162 15.69 14.36 10.03
CA THR A 162 16.39 14.06 8.77
C THR A 162 16.08 12.65 8.37
N ASP A 163 15.67 12.46 7.12
CA ASP A 163 15.13 11.17 6.70
C ASP A 163 15.41 10.86 5.23
N THR A 164 15.46 9.56 4.94
CA THR A 164 15.59 9.00 3.59
C THR A 164 15.21 7.52 3.63
N PRO A 165 14.55 6.98 2.60
CA PRO A 165 14.20 5.56 2.59
C PRO A 165 15.43 4.65 2.48
N ARG A 166 15.31 3.43 3.05
CA ARG A 166 16.28 2.35 2.89
C ARG A 166 16.29 1.80 1.47
N PHE A 167 15.12 1.57 0.88
CA PHE A 167 14.93 0.93 -0.41
C PHE A 167 14.24 1.86 -1.41
N SER A 168 14.60 1.69 -2.69
CA SER A 168 13.97 2.39 -3.82
C SER A 168 12.63 1.78 -4.23
N TRP A 169 12.42 0.47 -4.04
CA TRP A 169 11.15 -0.20 -4.26
C TRP A 169 10.46 -0.47 -2.91
N ARG A 170 9.34 0.20 -2.68
CA ARG A 170 8.51 0.06 -1.49
C ARG A 170 7.09 -0.21 -1.96
N GLY A 171 6.84 -1.51 -2.23
CA GLY A 171 5.64 -1.94 -2.94
C GLY A 171 4.54 -2.49 -2.04
N MET A 172 3.35 -2.43 -2.60
CA MET A 172 2.18 -3.18 -2.14
C MET A 172 1.37 -3.62 -3.35
N HIS A 173 0.95 -4.88 -3.36
CA HIS A 173 0.14 -5.48 -4.41
C HIS A 173 -1.34 -5.52 -4.01
N LEU A 174 -2.23 -5.42 -4.99
CA LEU A 174 -3.66 -5.69 -4.83
C LEU A 174 -4.16 -6.49 -6.03
N ASP A 175 -4.70 -7.67 -5.76
CA ASP A 175 -5.43 -8.48 -6.73
C ASP A 175 -6.85 -7.92 -6.89
N CYS A 176 -7.13 -7.40 -8.09
CA CYS A 176 -8.46 -6.97 -8.50
C CYS A 176 -9.11 -7.96 -9.49
N SER A 177 -8.45 -9.09 -9.76
CA SER A 177 -8.94 -10.10 -10.69
C SER A 177 -9.88 -11.10 -10.02
N ARG A 178 -9.47 -11.74 -8.91
CA ARG A 178 -10.31 -12.70 -8.21
C ARG A 178 -11.55 -12.01 -7.62
N HIS A 179 -11.36 -10.83 -7.00
CA HIS A 179 -12.46 -9.92 -6.67
C HIS A 179 -12.19 -8.52 -7.22
N PHE A 180 -13.22 -7.95 -7.86
CA PHE A 180 -13.16 -6.62 -8.47
C PHE A 180 -13.47 -5.54 -7.43
N PHE A 181 -12.66 -4.50 -7.38
CA PHE A 181 -12.84 -3.35 -6.48
C PHE A 181 -13.13 -2.08 -7.26
N SER A 182 -13.91 -1.18 -6.66
CA SER A 182 -14.28 0.10 -7.29
C SER A 182 -13.05 1.02 -7.50
N VAL A 183 -13.17 1.96 -8.42
CA VAL A 183 -12.15 3.01 -8.65
C VAL A 183 -11.90 3.81 -7.37
N GLU A 184 -12.96 4.10 -6.62
CA GLU A 184 -12.93 4.82 -5.36
C GLU A 184 -12.11 4.04 -4.32
N PHE A 185 -12.31 2.73 -4.22
CA PHE A 185 -11.53 1.91 -3.29
C PHE A 185 -10.05 1.82 -3.70
N VAL A 186 -9.76 1.63 -4.97
CA VAL A 186 -8.36 1.62 -5.46
C VAL A 186 -7.67 2.94 -5.13
N LYS A 187 -8.35 4.08 -5.25
CA LYS A 187 -7.82 5.38 -4.81
C LYS A 187 -7.62 5.45 -3.29
N LYS A 188 -8.57 4.94 -2.50
CA LYS A 188 -8.42 4.84 -1.03
C LYS A 188 -7.22 3.97 -0.65
N PHE A 189 -7.00 2.88 -1.38
CA PHE A 189 -5.82 2.02 -1.19
C PHE A 189 -4.52 2.74 -1.55
N ILE A 190 -4.49 3.54 -2.61
CA ILE A 190 -3.36 4.40 -2.97
C ILE A 190 -3.09 5.44 -1.87
N ASP A 191 -4.12 6.03 -1.25
CA ASP A 191 -3.97 6.92 -0.10
C ASP A 191 -3.34 6.22 1.10
N LEU A 192 -3.68 4.95 1.31
CA LEU A 192 -3.10 4.12 2.34
C LEU A 192 -1.61 3.84 2.06
N LEU A 193 -1.24 3.55 0.81
CA LEU A 193 0.16 3.41 0.40
C LEU A 193 0.95 4.70 0.67
N ALA A 194 0.40 5.84 0.25
CA ALA A 194 0.99 7.16 0.48
C ALA A 194 1.24 7.45 1.96
N LEU A 195 0.26 7.13 2.82
CA LEU A 195 0.37 7.27 4.28
C LEU A 195 1.52 6.45 4.86
N HIS A 196 1.83 5.30 4.26
CA HIS A 196 2.90 4.39 4.63
C HIS A 196 4.24 4.67 3.92
N ASN A 197 4.38 5.79 3.20
CA ASN A 197 5.57 6.16 2.43
C ASN A 197 5.96 5.13 1.35
N MET A 198 5.01 4.34 0.86
CA MET A 198 5.21 3.43 -0.26
C MET A 198 5.16 4.19 -1.58
N ASN A 199 5.91 3.72 -2.59
CA ASN A 199 6.04 4.39 -3.88
C ASN A 199 5.66 3.50 -5.08
N ILE A 200 5.30 2.24 -4.83
CA ILE A 200 4.89 1.29 -5.88
C ILE A 200 3.53 0.70 -5.51
N PHE A 201 2.60 0.81 -6.44
CA PHE A 201 1.36 0.06 -6.44
C PHE A 201 1.43 -1.01 -7.53
N HIS A 202 1.60 -2.27 -7.14
CA HIS A 202 1.53 -3.41 -8.05
C HIS A 202 0.07 -3.81 -8.22
N TRP A 203 -0.47 -3.60 -9.41
CA TRP A 203 -1.88 -3.80 -9.69
C TRP A 203 -2.11 -5.05 -10.53
N HIS A 204 -2.58 -6.12 -9.90
CA HIS A 204 -2.90 -7.39 -10.54
C HIS A 204 -4.32 -7.35 -11.10
N ILE A 205 -4.45 -7.28 -12.41
CA ILE A 205 -5.70 -6.97 -13.11
C ILE A 205 -6.14 -8.02 -14.11
N THR A 206 -5.41 -9.14 -14.21
CA THR A 206 -5.79 -10.27 -15.06
C THR A 206 -5.42 -11.59 -14.40
N ASP A 207 -6.36 -12.55 -14.41
CA ASP A 207 -6.15 -13.89 -13.90
C ASP A 207 -7.22 -14.83 -14.47
N ASP A 208 -7.21 -16.10 -14.09
CA ASP A 208 -8.15 -17.14 -14.51
C ASP A 208 -9.61 -16.77 -14.26
N GLN A 209 -9.88 -16.04 -13.16
CA GLN A 209 -11.24 -15.73 -12.69
C GLN A 209 -11.75 -14.35 -13.16
N GLY A 210 -10.93 -13.60 -13.90
CA GLY A 210 -11.39 -12.36 -14.48
C GLY A 210 -10.31 -11.54 -15.18
N TRP A 211 -10.67 -11.00 -16.31
CA TRP A 211 -9.90 -9.98 -17.02
C TRP A 211 -10.46 -8.60 -16.68
N ARG A 212 -9.69 -7.72 -16.04
CA ARG A 212 -10.21 -6.51 -15.41
C ARG A 212 -9.80 -5.19 -16.06
N ILE A 213 -9.21 -5.21 -17.26
CA ILE A 213 -8.78 -4.00 -17.97
C ILE A 213 -9.28 -3.99 -19.41
N GLU A 214 -9.84 -2.86 -19.84
CA GLU A 214 -10.30 -2.68 -21.21
C GLU A 214 -9.13 -2.76 -22.21
N ILE A 215 -9.26 -3.69 -23.19
CA ILE A 215 -8.38 -3.81 -24.35
C ILE A 215 -9.25 -3.66 -25.61
N LYS A 216 -9.15 -2.52 -26.25
CA LYS A 216 -10.04 -2.17 -27.39
C LYS A 216 -9.86 -3.08 -28.60
N LYS A 217 -8.64 -3.54 -28.82
CA LYS A 217 -8.31 -4.44 -29.93
C LYS A 217 -8.86 -5.86 -29.73
N TRP A 218 -9.14 -6.23 -28.47
CA TRP A 218 -9.63 -7.55 -28.08
C TRP A 218 -10.90 -7.45 -27.22
N PRO A 219 -12.05 -6.97 -27.79
CA PRO A 219 -13.24 -6.57 -27.01
C PRO A 219 -13.91 -7.71 -26.24
N LYS A 220 -13.78 -8.98 -26.69
CA LYS A 220 -14.35 -10.11 -25.96
C LYS A 220 -13.72 -10.31 -24.57
N LEU A 221 -12.55 -9.75 -24.31
CA LEU A 221 -11.96 -9.76 -22.95
C LEU A 221 -12.90 -9.08 -21.95
N MET A 222 -13.59 -8.01 -22.36
CA MET A 222 -14.60 -7.34 -21.54
C MET A 222 -15.97 -8.02 -21.61
N GLU A 223 -16.36 -8.51 -22.78
CA GLU A 223 -17.67 -9.13 -22.99
C GLU A 223 -17.78 -10.50 -22.30
N VAL A 224 -16.70 -11.29 -22.29
CA VAL A 224 -16.64 -12.65 -21.76
C VAL A 224 -15.67 -12.75 -20.58
N GLY A 225 -14.42 -12.35 -20.78
CA GLY A 225 -13.34 -12.56 -19.82
C GLY A 225 -13.51 -11.82 -18.49
N SER A 226 -14.26 -10.72 -18.49
CA SER A 226 -14.53 -9.94 -17.27
C SER A 226 -15.68 -10.49 -16.42
N HIS A 227 -16.35 -11.57 -16.86
CA HIS A 227 -17.52 -12.13 -16.19
C HIS A 227 -17.36 -13.62 -15.92
N ARG A 228 -17.82 -14.08 -14.78
CA ARG A 228 -17.93 -15.52 -14.43
C ARG A 228 -19.33 -15.85 -13.94
N THR A 229 -19.70 -17.12 -14.02
CA THR A 229 -21.08 -17.59 -13.73
C THR A 229 -21.35 -17.80 -12.25
N GLY A 230 -20.32 -17.83 -11.42
CA GLY A 230 -20.42 -18.02 -9.98
C GLY A 230 -19.07 -17.85 -9.31
N THR A 231 -19.07 -17.95 -7.99
CA THR A 231 -17.88 -17.87 -7.14
C THR A 231 -17.93 -18.95 -6.08
N ILE A 232 -16.82 -19.63 -5.83
CA ILE A 232 -16.70 -20.63 -4.76
C ILE A 232 -17.03 -20.00 -3.39
N ILE A 233 -17.77 -20.74 -2.56
CA ILE A 233 -18.15 -20.35 -1.21
C ILE A 233 -17.22 -21.01 -0.19
N GLY A 234 -16.58 -20.21 0.67
CA GLY A 234 -15.70 -20.69 1.74
C GLY A 234 -14.34 -21.19 1.25
N THR A 235 -13.53 -21.70 2.17
CA THR A 235 -12.17 -22.13 1.90
C THR A 235 -12.14 -23.57 1.39
N ASN A 236 -11.51 -23.79 0.23
CA ASN A 236 -11.33 -25.13 -0.38
C ASN A 236 -12.65 -25.91 -0.52
N SER A 237 -13.73 -25.22 -0.82
CA SER A 237 -15.05 -25.80 -1.04
C SER A 237 -15.26 -26.11 -2.52
N ASP A 238 -16.08 -27.13 -2.82
CA ASP A 238 -16.56 -27.41 -4.17
C ASP A 238 -17.94 -26.76 -4.43
N ILE A 239 -18.41 -25.92 -3.50
CA ILE A 239 -19.72 -25.27 -3.56
C ILE A 239 -19.56 -23.91 -4.23
N ASP A 240 -20.32 -23.70 -5.29
CA ASP A 240 -20.42 -22.47 -6.06
C ASP A 240 -21.72 -21.74 -5.72
N ASP A 241 -21.68 -20.42 -5.61
CA ASP A 241 -22.85 -19.59 -5.29
C ASP A 241 -23.80 -19.41 -6.47
N GLN A 242 -23.39 -19.76 -7.68
CA GLN A 242 -24.14 -19.59 -8.93
C GLN A 242 -24.63 -18.16 -9.18
N ILE A 243 -23.94 -17.17 -8.58
CA ILE A 243 -24.24 -15.75 -8.75
C ILE A 243 -23.29 -15.17 -9.79
N PRO A 244 -23.79 -14.68 -10.94
CA PRO A 244 -22.93 -14.03 -11.92
C PRO A 244 -22.13 -12.88 -11.30
N TYR A 245 -20.83 -12.88 -11.53
CA TYR A 245 -19.90 -11.89 -11.00
C TYR A 245 -19.06 -11.30 -12.13
N GLY A 246 -18.79 -9.99 -12.09
CA GLY A 246 -17.99 -9.35 -13.11
C GLY A 246 -17.66 -7.90 -12.83
N GLY A 247 -16.88 -7.31 -13.71
CA GLY A 247 -16.43 -5.94 -13.67
C GLY A 247 -15.09 -5.78 -14.38
N TYR A 248 -14.81 -4.60 -14.86
CA TYR A 248 -13.51 -4.22 -15.42
C TYR A 248 -13.34 -2.70 -15.35
N TYR A 249 -12.11 -2.25 -15.43
CA TYR A 249 -11.78 -0.83 -15.55
C TYR A 249 -11.69 -0.45 -17.02
N THR A 250 -12.36 0.61 -17.40
CA THR A 250 -12.14 1.25 -18.69
C THR A 250 -10.73 1.84 -18.75
N GLN A 251 -10.19 2.05 -19.93
CA GLN A 251 -8.89 2.73 -20.06
C GLN A 251 -8.91 4.15 -19.46
N ALA A 252 -10.06 4.82 -19.48
CA ALA A 252 -10.22 6.13 -18.85
C ALA A 252 -10.09 6.06 -17.32
N GLU A 253 -10.76 5.12 -16.69
CA GLU A 253 -10.67 4.86 -15.24
C GLU A 253 -9.26 4.43 -14.82
N ALA A 254 -8.60 3.57 -15.61
CA ALA A 254 -7.22 3.17 -15.32
C ALA A 254 -6.27 4.37 -15.41
N ARG A 255 -6.40 5.26 -16.41
CA ARG A 255 -5.61 6.50 -16.51
C ARG A 255 -5.90 7.45 -15.34
N GLU A 256 -7.14 7.53 -14.87
CA GLU A 256 -7.52 8.31 -13.70
C GLU A 256 -6.82 7.80 -12.43
N ILE A 257 -6.79 6.47 -12.22
CA ILE A 257 -6.07 5.83 -11.11
C ILE A 257 -4.56 6.11 -11.21
N VAL A 258 -3.98 5.97 -12.40
CA VAL A 258 -2.55 6.26 -12.64
C VAL A 258 -2.21 7.73 -12.31
N ALA A 259 -3.04 8.67 -12.76
CA ALA A 259 -2.84 10.09 -12.45
C ALA A 259 -3.00 10.39 -10.95
N TYR A 260 -3.95 9.74 -10.28
CA TYR A 260 -4.18 9.85 -8.84
C TYR A 260 -2.98 9.35 -8.03
N ALA A 261 -2.40 8.21 -8.43
CA ALA A 261 -1.19 7.66 -7.82
C ALA A 261 0.02 8.55 -8.05
N ALA A 262 0.20 9.04 -9.29
CA ALA A 262 1.31 9.94 -9.65
C ALA A 262 1.30 11.23 -8.82
N ALA A 263 0.10 11.78 -8.52
CA ALA A 263 -0.06 12.93 -7.63
C ALA A 263 0.39 12.66 -6.18
N ARG A 264 0.64 11.39 -5.82
CA ARG A 264 1.16 10.93 -4.53
C ARG A 264 2.55 10.33 -4.63
N HIS A 265 3.24 10.57 -5.75
CA HIS A 265 4.56 9.99 -6.04
C HIS A 265 4.58 8.46 -5.99
N ILE A 266 3.47 7.82 -6.38
CA ILE A 266 3.33 6.37 -6.48
C ILE A 266 3.28 5.98 -7.96
N THR A 267 4.13 5.04 -8.34
CA THR A 267 4.10 4.41 -9.66
C THR A 267 3.18 3.21 -9.63
N VAL A 268 2.23 3.15 -10.57
CA VAL A 268 1.40 1.97 -10.77
C VAL A 268 2.12 1.03 -11.72
N VAL A 269 2.47 -0.17 -11.25
CA VAL A 269 3.05 -1.26 -12.03
C VAL A 269 1.93 -2.23 -12.37
N PRO A 270 1.44 -2.29 -13.63
CA PRO A 270 0.41 -3.23 -14.00
C PRO A 270 0.97 -4.62 -14.15
N GLU A 271 0.19 -5.63 -13.78
CA GLU A 271 0.48 -7.03 -14.08
C GLU A 271 -0.53 -7.59 -15.07
N ILE A 272 -0.01 -8.16 -16.15
CA ILE A 272 -0.74 -9.02 -17.09
C ILE A 272 -0.09 -10.38 -16.99
N ASP A 273 -0.68 -11.23 -16.19
CA ASP A 273 -0.10 -12.54 -15.88
C ASP A 273 -0.18 -13.48 -17.09
N MET A 274 0.96 -14.08 -17.44
CA MET A 274 1.10 -14.97 -18.60
C MET A 274 2.35 -15.85 -18.49
N PRO A 275 2.40 -17.04 -19.08
CA PRO A 275 1.40 -17.67 -19.96
C PRO A 275 0.38 -18.53 -19.22
N GLY A 276 0.55 -18.75 -17.91
CA GLY A 276 -0.43 -19.30 -16.97
C GLY A 276 -1.48 -18.25 -16.62
N HIS A 277 -2.44 -18.56 -15.74
CA HIS A 277 -3.45 -17.63 -15.23
C HIS A 277 -4.22 -16.85 -16.32
N MET A 278 -4.42 -17.49 -17.48
CA MET A 278 -5.01 -16.88 -18.69
C MET A 278 -6.38 -17.46 -19.07
N LEU A 279 -7.04 -18.19 -18.16
CA LEU A 279 -8.30 -18.86 -18.50
C LEU A 279 -9.41 -17.88 -18.90
N ALA A 280 -9.46 -16.67 -18.30
CA ALA A 280 -10.41 -15.64 -18.72
C ALA A 280 -10.14 -15.15 -20.17
N ALA A 281 -8.89 -15.04 -20.57
CA ALA A 281 -8.53 -14.72 -21.95
C ALA A 281 -8.83 -15.88 -22.90
N LEU A 282 -8.57 -17.13 -22.47
CA LEU A 282 -8.88 -18.33 -23.25
C LEU A 282 -10.39 -18.52 -23.43
N ALA A 283 -11.20 -18.21 -22.42
CA ALA A 283 -12.65 -18.22 -22.52
C ALA A 283 -13.15 -17.20 -23.57
N SER A 284 -12.48 -16.06 -23.66
CA SER A 284 -12.79 -15.00 -24.63
C SER A 284 -12.34 -15.35 -26.06
N TYR A 285 -11.16 -15.98 -26.18
CA TYR A 285 -10.51 -16.31 -27.45
C TYR A 285 -9.91 -17.72 -27.40
N PRO A 286 -10.75 -18.77 -27.56
CA PRO A 286 -10.33 -20.16 -27.36
C PRO A 286 -9.17 -20.62 -28.26
N GLU A 287 -9.01 -20.01 -29.40
CA GLU A 287 -7.92 -20.30 -30.34
C GLU A 287 -6.51 -19.97 -29.79
N LEU A 288 -6.41 -19.17 -28.69
CA LEU A 288 -5.15 -18.88 -28.03
C LEU A 288 -4.62 -20.05 -27.18
N GLY A 289 -5.50 -20.98 -26.81
CA GLY A 289 -5.13 -22.18 -26.05
C GLY A 289 -4.67 -23.33 -26.92
N CYS A 290 -4.08 -24.34 -26.29
CA CYS A 290 -3.55 -25.53 -26.97
C CYS A 290 -4.65 -26.40 -27.56
N THR A 291 -5.81 -26.52 -26.89
CA THR A 291 -6.93 -27.38 -27.31
C THR A 291 -7.94 -26.64 -28.21
N GLY A 292 -7.93 -25.31 -28.22
CA GLY A 292 -8.95 -24.52 -28.93
C GLY A 292 -10.31 -24.47 -28.23
N GLY A 293 -10.39 -24.88 -26.98
CA GLY A 293 -11.60 -24.85 -26.16
C GLY A 293 -12.55 -26.03 -26.31
N PRO A 294 -13.78 -25.92 -25.79
CA PRO A 294 -14.31 -24.74 -25.11
C PRO A 294 -13.69 -24.48 -23.75
N TYR A 295 -13.54 -23.19 -23.40
CA TYR A 295 -13.09 -22.76 -22.08
C TYR A 295 -14.18 -21.90 -21.41
N GLN A 296 -14.13 -21.84 -20.08
CA GLN A 296 -14.98 -20.97 -19.26
C GLN A 296 -14.08 -20.16 -18.33
N VAL A 297 -14.52 -18.94 -17.98
CA VAL A 297 -13.85 -18.13 -16.96
C VAL A 297 -13.87 -18.88 -15.64
N GLY A 298 -12.73 -18.91 -14.94
CA GLY A 298 -12.59 -19.63 -13.68
C GLY A 298 -13.49 -19.07 -12.58
N HIS A 299 -14.02 -19.94 -11.74
CA HIS A 299 -14.81 -19.57 -10.56
C HIS A 299 -14.38 -20.32 -9.30
N TYR A 300 -13.44 -21.23 -9.42
CA TYR A 300 -12.72 -21.89 -8.33
C TYR A 300 -11.33 -21.27 -8.17
N TRP A 301 -10.76 -21.43 -6.96
CA TRP A 301 -9.39 -20.99 -6.68
C TRP A 301 -8.38 -22.11 -6.97
N GLY A 302 -7.17 -21.71 -7.36
CA GLY A 302 -6.08 -22.63 -7.67
C GLY A 302 -5.55 -22.47 -9.09
N VAL A 303 -4.64 -23.36 -9.47
CA VAL A 303 -3.93 -23.32 -10.75
C VAL A 303 -4.69 -24.09 -11.81
N TYR A 304 -5.12 -23.44 -12.86
CA TYR A 304 -5.77 -24.08 -14.00
C TYR A 304 -4.73 -24.61 -14.99
N LYS A 305 -5.06 -25.74 -15.64
CA LYS A 305 -4.11 -26.44 -16.55
C LYS A 305 -4.06 -25.85 -17.96
N ASP A 306 -5.01 -25.00 -18.32
CA ASP A 306 -5.07 -24.43 -19.65
C ASP A 306 -4.32 -23.09 -19.67
N VAL A 307 -3.32 -23.01 -20.55
CA VAL A 307 -2.36 -21.91 -20.67
C VAL A 307 -2.29 -21.43 -22.10
N LEU A 308 -1.71 -20.25 -22.34
CA LEU A 308 -1.45 -19.77 -23.70
C LEU A 308 -0.59 -20.76 -24.49
N CYS A 309 -0.98 -21.03 -25.72
CA CYS A 309 -0.27 -21.97 -26.60
C CYS A 309 1.00 -21.35 -27.19
N VAL A 310 2.15 -21.65 -26.61
CA VAL A 310 3.45 -21.06 -27.00
C VAL A 310 3.87 -21.37 -28.43
N GLY A 311 3.30 -22.41 -29.05
CA GLY A 311 3.52 -22.77 -30.47
C GLY A 311 2.56 -22.07 -31.44
N ASN A 312 1.66 -21.20 -30.95
CA ASN A 312 0.68 -20.51 -31.80
C ASN A 312 1.12 -19.04 -32.06
N PRO A 313 1.45 -18.66 -33.29
CA PRO A 313 1.84 -17.28 -33.61
C PRO A 313 0.81 -16.23 -33.20
N LYS A 314 -0.49 -16.57 -33.18
CA LYS A 314 -1.56 -15.65 -32.78
C LYS A 314 -1.47 -15.26 -31.32
N VAL A 315 -0.90 -16.10 -30.46
CA VAL A 315 -0.66 -15.78 -29.05
C VAL A 315 0.28 -14.59 -28.93
N TYR A 316 1.34 -14.53 -29.69
CA TYR A 316 2.28 -13.43 -29.63
C TYR A 316 1.68 -12.14 -30.17
N GLN A 317 0.85 -12.23 -31.24
CA GLN A 317 0.10 -11.06 -31.71
C GLN A 317 -0.86 -10.54 -30.63
N PHE A 318 -1.57 -11.43 -29.92
CA PHE A 318 -2.44 -11.08 -28.80
C PHE A 318 -1.65 -10.39 -27.70
N VAL A 319 -0.55 -10.99 -27.24
CA VAL A 319 0.30 -10.44 -26.17
C VAL A 319 0.85 -9.06 -26.54
N GLU A 320 1.39 -8.91 -27.74
CA GLU A 320 1.95 -7.64 -28.24
C GLU A 320 0.86 -6.55 -28.35
N ASP A 321 -0.33 -6.90 -28.79
CA ASP A 321 -1.49 -5.97 -28.85
C ASP A 321 -1.92 -5.52 -27.45
N VAL A 322 -2.08 -6.46 -26.51
CA VAL A 322 -2.44 -6.18 -25.12
C VAL A 322 -1.39 -5.29 -24.46
N LEU A 323 -0.13 -5.69 -24.52
CA LEU A 323 0.96 -4.93 -23.89
C LEU A 323 1.13 -3.54 -24.51
N THR A 324 0.82 -3.37 -25.80
CA THR A 324 0.84 -2.05 -26.45
C THR A 324 -0.20 -1.12 -25.81
N GLU A 325 -1.43 -1.57 -25.60
CA GLU A 325 -2.47 -0.76 -24.96
C GLU A 325 -2.16 -0.53 -23.46
N ILE A 326 -1.61 -1.53 -22.77
CA ILE A 326 -1.14 -1.39 -21.37
C ILE A 326 -0.06 -0.32 -21.26
N MET A 327 0.95 -0.32 -22.14
CA MET A 327 2.01 0.70 -22.13
C MET A 327 1.51 2.11 -22.45
N ASP A 328 0.42 2.23 -23.19
CA ASP A 328 -0.24 3.51 -23.46
C ASP A 328 -1.01 4.06 -22.24
N ILE A 329 -1.54 3.17 -21.40
CA ILE A 329 -2.26 3.52 -20.16
C ILE A 329 -1.28 3.81 -19.02
N PHE A 330 -0.26 2.95 -18.86
CA PHE A 330 0.65 2.95 -17.71
C PHE A 330 2.04 3.50 -18.11
N PRO A 331 2.44 4.66 -17.60
CA PRO A 331 3.74 5.25 -17.90
C PRO A 331 4.92 4.58 -17.16
N SER A 332 4.65 3.58 -16.32
CA SER A 332 5.68 2.83 -15.59
C SER A 332 6.75 2.30 -16.54
N GLU A 333 8.01 2.47 -16.17
CA GLU A 333 9.14 1.82 -16.86
C GLU A 333 9.03 0.29 -16.78
N VAL A 334 8.42 -0.24 -15.72
CA VAL A 334 8.30 -1.66 -15.43
C VAL A 334 6.89 -2.15 -15.72
N ILE A 335 6.79 -3.28 -16.44
CA ILE A 335 5.55 -4.05 -16.64
C ILE A 335 5.77 -5.43 -16.03
N HIS A 336 4.87 -5.85 -15.14
CA HIS A 336 4.88 -7.20 -14.59
C HIS A 336 4.15 -8.16 -15.52
N ILE A 337 4.77 -9.29 -15.84
CA ILE A 337 4.25 -10.26 -16.82
C ILE A 337 3.82 -11.58 -16.17
N GLY A 338 3.83 -11.67 -14.83
CA GLY A 338 3.52 -12.90 -14.10
C GLY A 338 4.60 -13.95 -14.28
N GLY A 339 4.24 -15.09 -14.83
CA GLY A 339 5.14 -16.22 -15.15
C GLY A 339 5.17 -17.30 -14.11
N ASP A 340 4.37 -17.19 -13.06
CA ASP A 340 4.23 -18.17 -11.99
C ASP A 340 3.33 -19.35 -12.40
N GLU A 341 3.49 -20.43 -11.67
CA GLU A 341 2.59 -21.59 -11.64
C GLU A 341 2.12 -22.08 -13.03
N THR A 342 2.98 -22.04 -14.04
CA THR A 342 2.63 -22.41 -15.42
C THR A 342 2.64 -23.92 -15.63
N PRO A 343 1.48 -24.62 -15.76
CA PRO A 343 1.44 -26.05 -16.03
C PRO A 343 1.89 -26.38 -17.45
N THR A 344 2.66 -27.45 -17.61
CA THR A 344 3.25 -27.85 -18.91
C THR A 344 2.46 -28.93 -19.66
N GLU A 345 1.51 -29.60 -19.02
CA GLU A 345 0.81 -30.79 -19.56
C GLU A 345 0.11 -30.51 -20.89
N LYS A 346 -0.47 -29.32 -21.04
CA LYS A 346 -1.14 -28.95 -22.29
C LYS A 346 -0.15 -28.68 -23.40
N TRP A 347 1.02 -28.14 -23.10
CA TRP A 347 2.08 -27.94 -24.07
C TRP A 347 2.71 -29.25 -24.53
N GLU A 348 2.89 -30.21 -23.62
CA GLU A 348 3.45 -31.52 -23.92
C GLU A 348 2.57 -32.31 -24.88
N ALA A 349 1.25 -32.19 -24.73
CA ALA A 349 0.28 -32.84 -25.60
C ALA A 349 0.01 -32.06 -26.92
N CYS A 350 0.44 -30.80 -27.03
CA CYS A 350 0.10 -29.93 -28.15
C CYS A 350 1.03 -30.08 -29.34
N PRO A 351 0.55 -30.48 -30.53
CA PRO A 351 1.40 -30.59 -31.73
C PRO A 351 2.08 -29.27 -32.11
N LYS A 352 1.47 -28.12 -31.86
CA LYS A 352 2.03 -26.79 -32.16
C LYS A 352 3.23 -26.46 -31.26
N CYS A 353 3.23 -27.00 -30.02
CA CYS A 353 4.28 -26.73 -29.03
C CYS A 353 5.43 -27.75 -29.12
N GLN A 354 5.30 -28.82 -29.93
CA GLN A 354 6.37 -29.79 -30.15
C GLN A 354 7.55 -29.13 -30.86
N GLY A 355 8.75 -29.50 -30.44
CA GLY A 355 10.00 -28.93 -30.98
C GLY A 355 10.45 -27.63 -30.31
N ILE A 356 9.61 -26.98 -29.52
CA ILE A 356 10.01 -25.82 -28.71
C ILE A 356 10.61 -26.36 -27.40
N LYS A 357 11.90 -26.13 -27.22
CA LYS A 357 12.61 -26.43 -25.97
C LYS A 357 12.34 -25.32 -24.97
N GLU A 358 12.40 -25.65 -23.66
CA GLU A 358 12.24 -24.66 -22.58
C GLU A 358 11.09 -23.70 -22.88
N LYS A 359 9.88 -24.24 -23.00
CA LYS A 359 8.71 -23.55 -23.54
C LYS A 359 8.38 -22.24 -22.82
N GLN A 360 8.48 -22.24 -21.48
CA GLN A 360 8.27 -21.05 -20.69
C GLN A 360 9.36 -20.01 -20.94
N ALA A 361 10.62 -20.40 -20.92
CA ALA A 361 11.73 -19.50 -21.22
C ALA A 361 11.64 -18.92 -22.65
N HIS A 362 11.22 -19.76 -23.63
CA HIS A 362 10.97 -19.30 -25.00
C HIS A 362 9.88 -18.22 -25.07
N PHE A 363 8.76 -18.44 -24.36
CA PHE A 363 7.66 -17.48 -24.29
C PHE A 363 8.12 -16.19 -23.60
N THR A 364 8.67 -16.32 -22.40
CA THR A 364 9.15 -15.21 -21.57
C THR A 364 10.14 -14.35 -22.35
N LYS A 365 11.15 -14.98 -22.98
CA LYS A 365 12.11 -14.23 -23.80
C LYS A 365 11.46 -13.39 -24.89
N ARG A 366 10.46 -13.91 -25.61
CA ARG A 366 9.77 -13.15 -26.66
C ARG A 366 9.02 -11.94 -26.10
N VAL A 367 8.39 -12.10 -24.93
CA VAL A 367 7.69 -10.99 -24.26
C VAL A 367 8.70 -9.94 -23.78
N PHE A 368 9.84 -10.38 -23.22
CA PHE A 368 10.93 -9.49 -22.83
C PHE A 368 11.48 -8.71 -24.02
N ASP A 369 11.85 -9.40 -25.12
CA ASP A 369 12.37 -8.77 -26.32
C ASP A 369 11.39 -7.68 -26.84
N PHE A 370 10.09 -7.96 -26.79
CA PHE A 370 9.06 -6.99 -27.18
C PHE A 370 9.05 -5.78 -26.26
N LEU A 371 8.97 -5.96 -24.95
CA LEU A 371 8.95 -4.86 -23.97
C LEU A 371 10.22 -4.01 -24.05
N THR A 372 11.39 -4.65 -24.12
CA THR A 372 12.68 -3.97 -24.29
C THR A 372 12.72 -3.14 -25.58
N SER A 373 12.17 -3.68 -26.70
CA SER A 373 12.06 -2.93 -27.97
C SER A 373 11.21 -1.67 -27.85
N LYS A 374 10.33 -1.61 -26.85
CA LYS A 374 9.47 -0.45 -26.52
C LYS A 374 10.04 0.43 -25.42
N GLY A 375 11.25 0.17 -24.94
CA GLY A 375 11.90 0.92 -23.86
C GLY A 375 11.31 0.63 -22.49
N ARG A 376 10.69 -0.54 -22.29
CA ARG A 376 10.16 -1.00 -20.99
C ARG A 376 11.00 -2.14 -20.44
N ARG A 377 11.05 -2.27 -19.12
CA ARG A 377 11.62 -3.40 -18.41
C ARG A 377 10.52 -4.39 -18.03
N ALA A 378 10.80 -5.66 -18.18
CA ALA A 378 9.88 -6.69 -17.71
C ALA A 378 10.29 -7.18 -16.32
N LEU A 379 9.28 -7.36 -15.46
CA LEU A 379 9.35 -7.97 -14.14
C LEU A 379 8.49 -9.24 -14.16
N GLY A 380 8.90 -10.29 -13.50
CA GLY A 380 8.07 -11.47 -13.31
C GLY A 380 8.40 -12.19 -12.02
N TRP A 381 7.55 -13.14 -11.67
CA TRP A 381 7.76 -14.02 -10.52
C TRP A 381 9.01 -14.87 -10.70
N ASP A 382 9.56 -15.39 -9.62
CA ASP A 382 10.90 -16.01 -9.65
C ASP A 382 11.02 -17.30 -10.49
N GLU A 383 9.92 -17.85 -11.01
CA GLU A 383 9.90 -18.94 -12.00
C GLU A 383 10.56 -18.56 -13.33
N ILE A 384 10.50 -17.28 -13.69
CA ILE A 384 11.09 -16.83 -14.95
C ILE A 384 12.63 -16.79 -14.92
N LEU A 385 13.25 -16.90 -13.74
CA LEU A 385 14.71 -16.73 -13.57
C LEU A 385 15.52 -17.62 -14.53
N ASP A 386 15.11 -18.88 -14.69
CA ASP A 386 15.81 -19.80 -15.56
C ASP A 386 15.48 -19.49 -17.04
N GLY A 387 16.46 -18.94 -17.76
CA GLY A 387 16.33 -18.54 -19.17
C GLY A 387 15.92 -17.09 -19.42
N SER A 388 15.78 -16.26 -18.38
CA SER A 388 15.55 -14.83 -18.53
C SER A 388 16.77 -14.07 -19.07
N PRO A 389 16.57 -12.99 -19.87
CA PRO A 389 17.61 -12.03 -20.18
C PRO A 389 18.18 -11.37 -18.91
N GLN A 390 19.44 -10.91 -18.96
CA GLN A 390 20.15 -10.32 -17.82
C GLN A 390 19.48 -9.06 -17.25
N ASP A 391 18.75 -8.31 -18.07
CA ASP A 391 18.03 -7.10 -17.69
C ASP A 391 16.61 -7.36 -17.12
N ALA A 392 16.22 -8.65 -17.04
CA ALA A 392 15.00 -9.07 -16.38
C ALA A 392 15.01 -8.72 -14.90
N MET A 393 13.90 -8.18 -14.40
CA MET A 393 13.66 -8.00 -12.98
C MET A 393 12.94 -9.23 -12.41
N ILE A 394 13.29 -9.64 -11.20
CA ILE A 394 12.76 -10.85 -10.56
C ILE A 394 12.03 -10.49 -9.27
N MET A 395 10.78 -10.93 -9.14
CA MET A 395 10.03 -10.85 -7.89
C MET A 395 10.06 -12.21 -7.19
N SER A 396 10.75 -12.27 -6.05
CA SER A 396 10.98 -13.53 -5.33
C SER A 396 9.87 -13.77 -4.31
N TRP A 397 8.97 -14.72 -4.61
CA TRP A 397 7.83 -15.05 -3.76
C TRP A 397 7.95 -16.41 -3.05
N ARG A 398 8.59 -17.41 -3.67
CA ARG A 398 8.76 -18.77 -3.11
C ARG A 398 9.76 -18.82 -1.95
N GLY A 399 10.08 -17.70 -1.37
CA GLY A 399 11.02 -17.51 -0.28
C GLY A 399 12.07 -16.45 -0.64
N THR A 400 13.11 -16.32 0.20
CA THR A 400 14.21 -15.38 -0.06
C THR A 400 15.33 -15.97 -0.91
N ALA A 401 15.43 -17.31 -0.96
CA ALA A 401 16.53 -18.00 -1.67
C ALA A 401 16.52 -17.79 -3.19
N PRO A 402 15.38 -17.87 -3.91
CA PRO A 402 15.35 -17.54 -5.33
C PRO A 402 15.81 -16.11 -5.63
N GLY A 403 15.37 -15.14 -4.81
CA GLY A 403 15.79 -13.74 -4.95
C GLY A 403 17.29 -13.56 -4.68
N ALA A 404 17.83 -14.24 -3.67
CA ALA A 404 19.27 -14.25 -3.42
C ALA A 404 20.05 -14.80 -4.63
N LYS A 405 19.61 -15.93 -5.20
CA LYS A 405 20.19 -16.52 -6.42
C LYS A 405 20.14 -15.52 -7.59
N ALA A 406 19.01 -14.85 -7.79
CA ALA A 406 18.85 -13.87 -8.86
C ALA A 406 19.76 -12.65 -8.66
N ALA A 407 19.84 -12.11 -7.44
CA ALA A 407 20.72 -10.99 -7.11
C ALA A 407 22.21 -11.33 -7.29
N GLU A 408 22.65 -12.51 -6.86
CA GLU A 408 24.02 -12.99 -7.09
C GLU A 408 24.31 -13.22 -8.59
N ALA A 409 23.29 -13.46 -9.41
CA ALA A 409 23.39 -13.51 -10.86
C ALA A 409 23.34 -12.11 -11.53
N GLY A 410 23.13 -11.03 -10.77
CA GLY A 410 23.11 -9.66 -11.24
C GLY A 410 21.75 -9.16 -11.76
N HIS A 411 20.66 -9.86 -11.46
CA HIS A 411 19.30 -9.35 -11.72
C HIS A 411 18.85 -8.40 -10.62
N ASP A 412 18.12 -7.35 -10.98
CA ASP A 412 17.40 -6.53 -10.01
C ASP A 412 16.24 -7.34 -9.41
N VAL A 413 16.12 -7.30 -8.08
CA VAL A 413 15.21 -8.17 -7.33
C VAL A 413 14.30 -7.39 -6.41
N ILE A 414 13.04 -7.81 -6.38
CA ILE A 414 12.06 -7.40 -5.37
C ILE A 414 11.75 -8.63 -4.48
N MET A 415 11.95 -8.49 -3.18
CA MET A 415 11.64 -9.56 -2.23
C MET A 415 10.17 -9.50 -1.81
N ALA A 416 9.42 -10.57 -2.11
CA ALA A 416 8.00 -10.73 -1.75
C ALA A 416 7.72 -12.13 -1.15
N PRO A 417 8.56 -12.65 -0.22
CA PRO A 417 8.50 -14.04 0.20
C PRO A 417 7.18 -14.38 0.90
N THR A 418 6.55 -15.51 0.49
CA THR A 418 5.32 -16.04 1.10
C THR A 418 5.38 -16.12 2.62
N THR A 419 6.58 -16.36 3.17
CA THR A 419 6.78 -16.50 4.62
C THR A 419 6.60 -15.20 5.41
N HIS A 420 6.62 -14.03 4.76
CA HIS A 420 6.57 -12.71 5.42
C HIS A 420 5.63 -11.71 4.75
N CYS A 421 5.39 -11.87 3.44
CA CYS A 421 4.79 -10.81 2.61
C CYS A 421 3.41 -11.17 2.04
N TYR A 422 2.88 -12.36 2.27
CA TYR A 422 1.54 -12.74 1.80
C TYR A 422 0.50 -12.38 2.86
N LEU A 423 -0.03 -11.17 2.74
CA LEU A 423 -0.97 -10.63 3.72
C LEU A 423 -2.42 -11.12 3.52
N ASP A 424 -2.67 -11.96 2.54
CA ASP A 424 -3.87 -12.79 2.39
C ASP A 424 -3.90 -13.97 3.36
N TYR A 425 -2.74 -14.32 3.99
CA TYR A 425 -2.65 -15.31 5.06
C TYR A 425 -3.21 -14.76 6.37
N GLN A 426 -3.63 -15.66 7.28
CA GLN A 426 -4.15 -15.23 8.59
C GLN A 426 -3.10 -14.48 9.41
N GLN A 427 -3.56 -13.52 10.20
CA GLN A 427 -2.66 -12.72 11.02
C GLN A 427 -2.73 -13.05 12.53
N VAL A 428 -3.70 -13.87 12.95
CA VAL A 428 -3.76 -14.43 14.31
C VAL A 428 -3.86 -15.95 14.23
N GLU A 429 -3.45 -16.64 15.31
CA GLU A 429 -3.41 -18.09 15.36
C GLU A 429 -4.81 -18.71 15.49
N ASP A 430 -5.74 -18.02 16.16
CA ASP A 430 -7.09 -18.51 16.35
C ASP A 430 -7.94 -18.26 15.10
N VAL A 431 -8.14 -19.31 14.33
CA VAL A 431 -8.88 -19.30 13.05
C VAL A 431 -10.37 -18.97 13.19
N LEU A 432 -10.94 -19.06 14.39
CA LEU A 432 -12.38 -18.75 14.59
C LEU A 432 -12.69 -17.26 14.44
N PHE A 433 -11.68 -16.41 14.57
CA PHE A 433 -11.80 -14.95 14.48
C PHE A 433 -11.25 -14.37 13.17
N GLU A 434 -10.72 -15.22 12.31
CA GLU A 434 -10.17 -14.79 11.01
C GLU A 434 -11.20 -14.92 9.88
N PRO A 435 -11.21 -13.99 8.92
CA PRO A 435 -11.94 -14.18 7.68
C PRO A 435 -11.40 -15.39 6.90
N SER A 436 -12.16 -15.89 5.92
CA SER A 436 -11.66 -16.89 4.98
C SER A 436 -10.37 -16.39 4.31
N ARG A 437 -9.41 -17.29 4.06
CA ARG A 437 -8.05 -16.97 3.61
C ARG A 437 -7.42 -18.06 2.77
N CYS A 438 -6.44 -17.70 1.98
CA CYS A 438 -5.43 -18.63 1.47
C CYS A 438 -4.48 -19.02 2.62
N GLY A 439 -4.06 -20.22 2.69
CA GLY A 439 -2.97 -20.82 3.49
C GLY A 439 -2.54 -20.11 4.79
N GLY A 440 -1.45 -20.34 5.25
CA GLY A 440 -0.48 -19.84 6.21
C GLY A 440 -0.90 -18.92 7.40
N PHE A 441 0.07 -18.70 8.29
CA PHE A 441 -0.05 -17.77 9.41
C PHE A 441 1.15 -16.81 9.41
N ILE A 442 0.89 -15.53 9.30
CA ILE A 442 1.90 -14.46 9.27
C ILE A 442 1.49 -13.37 10.25
N PRO A 443 1.92 -13.45 11.52
CA PRO A 443 1.71 -12.37 12.47
C PRO A 443 2.56 -11.14 12.13
N ILE A 444 2.23 -10.01 12.71
CA ILE A 444 2.91 -8.73 12.44
C ILE A 444 4.41 -8.78 12.77
N GLU A 445 4.78 -9.51 13.82
CA GLU A 445 6.18 -9.74 14.22
C GLU A 445 6.97 -10.40 13.10
N LYS A 446 6.34 -11.35 12.40
CA LYS A 446 6.95 -12.06 11.28
C LYS A 446 7.22 -11.10 10.12
N VAL A 447 6.25 -10.26 9.76
CA VAL A 447 6.44 -9.22 8.73
C VAL A 447 7.57 -8.27 9.12
N TYR A 448 7.56 -7.78 10.37
CA TYR A 448 8.58 -6.85 10.87
C TYR A 448 9.98 -7.46 10.91
N SER A 449 10.11 -8.77 11.10
CA SER A 449 11.40 -9.47 11.17
C SER A 449 12.09 -9.63 9.82
N LEU A 450 11.41 -9.35 8.70
CA LEU A 450 12.01 -9.47 7.37
C LEU A 450 13.22 -8.54 7.22
N ASP A 451 14.31 -9.10 6.72
CA ASP A 451 15.41 -8.35 6.13
C ASP A 451 15.52 -8.73 4.66
N PRO A 452 15.11 -7.85 3.73
CA PRO A 452 15.15 -8.14 2.30
C PRO A 452 16.57 -8.28 1.73
N ALA A 453 17.56 -7.61 2.36
CA ALA A 453 18.95 -7.57 1.90
C ALA A 453 19.92 -7.88 3.06
N PRO A 454 19.91 -9.12 3.59
CA PRO A 454 20.70 -9.48 4.77
C PRO A 454 22.20 -9.47 4.47
N ASP A 455 23.00 -9.31 5.54
CA ASP A 455 24.47 -9.30 5.46
C ASP A 455 25.10 -10.62 4.97
N SER A 456 24.31 -11.69 4.89
CA SER A 456 24.74 -12.97 4.31
C SER A 456 24.90 -12.93 2.79
N LEU A 457 24.34 -11.94 2.10
CA LEU A 457 24.53 -11.70 0.68
C LEU A 457 25.85 -10.95 0.43
N SER A 458 26.45 -11.15 -0.75
CA SER A 458 27.57 -10.32 -1.19
C SER A 458 27.19 -8.84 -1.25
N VAL A 459 28.18 -7.96 -1.20
CA VAL A 459 27.94 -6.49 -1.30
C VAL A 459 27.31 -6.16 -2.65
N GLU A 460 27.76 -6.82 -3.70
CA GLU A 460 27.27 -6.66 -5.07
C GLU A 460 25.81 -7.14 -5.17
N ALA A 461 25.49 -8.32 -4.68
CA ALA A 461 24.12 -8.83 -4.69
C ALA A 461 23.14 -7.93 -3.91
N ARG A 462 23.57 -7.39 -2.77
CA ARG A 462 22.72 -6.45 -2.00
C ARG A 462 22.35 -5.19 -2.78
N GLN A 463 23.20 -4.73 -3.71
CA GLN A 463 22.91 -3.57 -4.56
C GLN A 463 21.79 -3.87 -5.58
N HIS A 464 21.59 -5.14 -5.92
CA HIS A 464 20.51 -5.59 -6.79
C HIS A 464 19.19 -5.81 -6.07
N ILE A 465 19.15 -5.80 -4.73
CA ILE A 465 17.90 -5.85 -3.99
C ILE A 465 17.29 -4.44 -3.94
N LEU A 466 16.35 -4.17 -4.84
CA LEU A 466 15.70 -2.87 -4.93
C LEU A 466 14.76 -2.59 -3.76
N GLY A 467 14.24 -3.64 -3.12
CA GLY A 467 13.36 -3.52 -1.97
C GLY A 467 12.46 -4.73 -1.76
N THR A 468 11.31 -4.47 -1.17
CA THR A 468 10.33 -5.52 -0.84
C THR A 468 8.91 -5.05 -1.10
N GLN A 469 8.03 -6.03 -1.25
CA GLN A 469 6.60 -5.84 -1.48
C GLN A 469 5.81 -6.88 -0.69
N ALA A 470 4.59 -6.54 -0.25
CA ALA A 470 3.64 -7.53 0.20
C ALA A 470 2.47 -7.66 -0.78
N ASN A 471 1.87 -8.83 -0.78
CA ASN A 471 0.82 -9.22 -1.70
C ASN A 471 -0.50 -9.43 -0.95
N LEU A 472 -1.60 -9.00 -1.59
CA LEU A 472 -2.98 -9.20 -1.16
C LEU A 472 -3.72 -9.92 -2.30
N TRP A 473 -3.71 -11.26 -2.25
CA TRP A 473 -4.48 -12.10 -3.15
C TRP A 473 -5.93 -12.17 -2.70
N SER A 474 -6.86 -11.88 -3.61
CA SER A 474 -8.23 -11.54 -3.23
C SER A 474 -9.24 -12.69 -3.31
N GLU A 475 -8.80 -13.95 -3.43
CA GLU A 475 -9.69 -15.13 -3.50
C GLU A 475 -10.76 -15.12 -2.40
N TYR A 476 -10.38 -14.72 -1.19
CA TYR A 476 -11.26 -14.68 -0.03
C TYR A 476 -11.53 -13.27 0.51
N MET A 477 -11.09 -12.23 -0.21
CA MET A 477 -11.36 -10.83 0.14
C MET A 477 -12.46 -10.26 -0.74
N THR A 478 -13.70 -10.52 -0.37
CA THR A 478 -14.90 -10.21 -1.17
C THR A 478 -15.34 -8.74 -1.07
N ASN A 479 -14.74 -7.96 -0.18
CA ASN A 479 -15.09 -6.56 0.04
C ASN A 479 -13.90 -5.76 0.59
N GLU A 480 -14.04 -4.44 0.54
CA GLU A 480 -13.03 -3.46 0.91
C GLU A 480 -12.55 -3.58 2.36
N ALA A 481 -13.47 -3.82 3.30
CA ALA A 481 -13.13 -3.96 4.71
C ALA A 481 -12.26 -5.19 4.99
N MET A 482 -12.44 -6.28 4.22
CA MET A 482 -11.58 -7.46 4.30
C MET A 482 -10.17 -7.18 3.79
N VAL A 483 -10.02 -6.42 2.69
CA VAL A 483 -8.71 -6.00 2.19
C VAL A 483 -7.98 -5.16 3.22
N GLU A 484 -8.67 -4.17 3.79
CA GLU A 484 -8.10 -3.31 4.84
C GLU A 484 -7.70 -4.11 6.10
N TYR A 485 -8.58 -5.02 6.55
CA TYR A 485 -8.31 -5.90 7.68
C TYR A 485 -7.06 -6.76 7.44
N GLN A 486 -6.95 -7.38 6.27
CA GLN A 486 -5.80 -8.22 5.94
C GLN A 486 -4.51 -7.40 5.76
N ALA A 487 -4.59 -6.22 5.20
CA ALA A 487 -3.44 -5.33 5.07
C ALA A 487 -2.95 -4.82 6.43
N LEU A 488 -3.86 -4.38 7.29
CA LEU A 488 -3.53 -3.62 8.50
C LEU A 488 -3.65 -4.46 9.78
N PRO A 489 -2.68 -4.34 10.71
CA PRO A 489 -1.56 -3.41 10.72
C PRO A 489 -0.26 -3.96 10.10
N ARG A 490 -0.24 -5.13 9.45
CA ARG A 490 0.97 -5.77 8.90
C ARG A 490 1.64 -4.93 7.82
N MET A 491 0.87 -4.25 6.98
CA MET A 491 1.38 -3.28 6.01
C MET A 491 2.18 -2.16 6.70
N THR A 492 1.79 -1.75 7.90
CA THR A 492 2.51 -0.74 8.68
C THR A 492 3.88 -1.26 9.15
N ALA A 493 3.97 -2.54 9.52
CA ALA A 493 5.23 -3.19 9.82
C ALA A 493 6.14 -3.30 8.58
N LEU A 494 5.55 -3.67 7.43
CA LEU A 494 6.28 -3.70 6.16
C LEU A 494 6.82 -2.32 5.77
N ALA A 495 6.05 -1.27 5.96
CA ALA A 495 6.49 0.10 5.67
C ALA A 495 7.76 0.46 6.45
N GLU A 496 7.88 0.03 7.70
CA GLU A 496 9.10 0.22 8.49
C GLU A 496 10.27 -0.64 7.99
N VAL A 497 10.02 -1.86 7.53
CA VAL A 497 11.03 -2.70 6.87
C VAL A 497 11.56 -2.03 5.59
N GLN A 498 10.68 -1.42 4.82
CA GLN A 498 11.00 -0.78 3.54
C GLN A 498 11.74 0.55 3.70
N TRP A 499 11.47 1.27 4.78
CA TRP A 499 11.90 2.65 4.97
C TRP A 499 13.06 2.79 5.94
N THR A 500 12.98 2.15 7.11
CA THR A 500 13.88 2.37 8.25
C THR A 500 15.13 1.49 8.15
N MET A 501 16.29 2.04 8.46
CA MET A 501 17.54 1.28 8.47
C MET A 501 17.53 0.19 9.54
N PRO A 502 18.15 -1.00 9.27
CA PRO A 502 18.07 -2.16 10.16
C PRO A 502 18.49 -1.88 11.61
N GLU A 503 19.54 -1.09 11.80
CA GLU A 503 20.09 -0.75 13.12
C GLU A 503 19.17 0.12 13.97
N ARG A 504 18.15 0.72 13.35
CA ARG A 504 17.14 1.54 14.05
C ARG A 504 15.85 0.76 14.34
N LYS A 505 15.70 -0.42 13.79
CA LYS A 505 14.48 -1.23 13.99
C LYS A 505 14.46 -1.81 15.40
N ASN A 506 13.35 -1.61 16.10
CA ASN A 506 13.05 -2.22 17.39
C ASN A 506 11.55 -2.52 17.46
N PHE A 507 11.18 -3.79 17.63
CA PHE A 507 9.78 -4.20 17.56
C PHE A 507 8.94 -3.64 18.71
N ASP A 508 9.47 -3.57 19.93
CA ASP A 508 8.73 -3.05 21.08
C ASP A 508 8.44 -1.55 20.94
N ASP A 509 9.44 -0.78 20.49
CA ASP A 509 9.29 0.64 20.16
C ASP A 509 8.29 0.81 18.99
N PHE A 510 8.41 0.00 17.94
CA PHE A 510 7.45 -0.01 16.83
C PHE A 510 6.03 -0.27 17.32
N LYS A 511 5.82 -1.28 18.15
CA LYS A 511 4.50 -1.62 18.71
C LYS A 511 3.89 -0.47 19.50
N GLN A 512 4.70 0.26 20.27
CA GLN A 512 4.26 1.45 20.99
C GLN A 512 3.81 2.56 20.02
N ARG A 513 4.63 2.91 19.02
CA ARG A 513 4.29 3.91 17.99
C ARG A 513 3.08 3.48 17.16
N LEU A 514 2.98 2.20 16.83
CA LEU A 514 1.84 1.62 16.13
C LEU A 514 0.54 1.81 16.92
N GLY A 515 0.57 1.66 18.26
CA GLY A 515 -0.59 1.89 19.11
C GLY A 515 -1.18 3.29 18.98
N GLU A 516 -0.35 4.31 18.80
CA GLU A 516 -0.80 5.67 18.52
C GLU A 516 -1.23 5.83 17.05
N PHE A 517 -0.50 5.24 16.11
CA PHE A 517 -0.82 5.31 14.69
C PHE A 517 -2.18 4.68 14.34
N THR A 518 -2.57 3.60 15.04
CA THR A 518 -3.89 3.00 14.80
C THR A 518 -5.06 3.90 15.17
N LYS A 519 -4.89 4.83 16.11
CA LYS A 519 -5.92 5.86 16.38
C LYS A 519 -6.13 6.78 15.17
N TYR A 520 -5.04 7.05 14.45
CA TYR A 520 -5.11 7.83 13.21
C TYR A 520 -5.76 7.03 12.07
N LEU A 521 -5.50 5.73 11.97
CA LEU A 521 -6.22 4.85 11.03
C LEU A 521 -7.73 4.82 11.33
N GLU A 522 -8.12 4.77 12.61
CA GLU A 522 -9.53 4.85 13.02
C GLU A 522 -10.16 6.20 12.62
N TYR A 523 -9.44 7.30 12.83
CA TYR A 523 -9.87 8.63 12.40
C TYR A 523 -10.08 8.72 10.87
N LEU A 524 -9.23 8.05 10.11
CA LEU A 524 -9.32 7.96 8.65
C LEU A 524 -10.30 6.88 8.16
N HIS A 525 -11.03 6.23 9.06
CA HIS A 525 -12.02 5.18 8.77
C HIS A 525 -11.45 3.95 8.04
N TYR A 526 -10.23 3.54 8.40
CA TYR A 526 -9.68 2.26 7.95
C TYR A 526 -10.03 1.14 8.93
N THR A 527 -10.42 0.00 8.38
CA THR A 527 -10.56 -1.25 9.13
C THR A 527 -9.18 -1.88 9.35
N TYR A 528 -8.91 -2.40 10.55
CA TYR A 528 -7.66 -3.10 10.83
C TYR A 528 -7.86 -4.21 11.86
N CYS A 529 -6.95 -5.19 11.91
CA CYS A 529 -6.94 -6.24 12.91
C CYS A 529 -6.56 -5.70 14.29
N LYS A 530 -7.44 -5.89 15.28
CA LYS A 530 -7.28 -5.37 16.65
C LYS A 530 -6.71 -6.38 17.64
N HIS A 531 -6.31 -7.57 17.19
CA HIS A 531 -5.85 -8.66 18.07
C HIS A 531 -4.56 -8.35 18.83
N LEU A 532 -3.75 -7.40 18.37
CA LEU A 532 -2.60 -6.90 19.13
C LEU A 532 -2.98 -6.10 20.38
N TRP A 533 -4.23 -5.65 20.45
CA TRP A 533 -4.76 -4.84 21.55
C TRP A 533 -6.06 -5.46 22.04
N PRO A 534 -6.01 -6.51 22.89
CA PRO A 534 -7.21 -7.20 23.38
C PRO A 534 -8.21 -6.27 24.06
N GLU A 535 -7.72 -5.21 24.71
CA GLU A 535 -8.54 -4.17 25.35
C GLU A 535 -9.34 -3.31 24.38
N ARG A 536 -8.97 -3.30 23.08
CA ARG A 536 -9.69 -2.58 22.02
C ARG A 536 -10.69 -3.46 21.26
N GLN A 537 -10.73 -4.75 21.59
CA GLN A 537 -11.75 -5.64 21.03
C GLN A 537 -13.11 -5.24 21.59
N ILE A 538 -14.12 -5.16 20.73
CA ILE A 538 -15.50 -4.93 21.18
C ILE A 538 -15.87 -6.13 22.05
N PRO A 539 -16.31 -5.92 23.32
CA PRO A 539 -16.79 -7.01 24.16
C PRO A 539 -17.81 -7.83 23.38
N ASN A 540 -17.64 -9.14 23.41
CA ASN A 540 -18.54 -10.06 22.73
C ASN A 540 -19.98 -9.75 23.19
N ARG A 541 -20.85 -9.24 22.32
CA ARG A 541 -22.27 -8.92 22.63
C ARG A 541 -23.07 -10.13 23.05
N TRP A 542 -22.45 -11.31 23.06
CA TRP A 542 -23.06 -12.60 23.40
C TRP A 542 -22.70 -13.12 24.78
N GLN A 543 -22.00 -12.34 25.62
CA GLN A 543 -21.86 -12.64 27.05
C GLN A 543 -23.02 -12.00 27.82
N PHE A 544 -24.21 -12.59 27.66
CA PHE A 544 -25.33 -12.40 28.57
C PHE A 544 -25.70 -13.73 29.21
#